data_a1299c2796ec7c0fbec10429633cb4f0
#
_entry.id   a1299c2796ec7c0fbec10429633cb4f0
#
_cell.length_a   1.000
_cell.length_b   1.000
_cell.length_c   1.000
_cell.angle_alpha   90.00
_cell.angle_beta   90.00
_cell.angle_gamma   90.00
#
_symmetry.space_group_name_H-M   'P 1'
#
loop_
_entity.id
_entity.type
_entity.pdbx_description
1 polymer ?
#
loop_
_entity_poly.entity_id
_entity_poly.type
_entity_poly.pdbx_seq_one_letter_code
_entity_poly.pdbx_strand_id
1 'polypeptide(L)'
;MPSLVGSEMCIRDRYMAYETLSDGLKKTLSELVAVNTSSKPEVSMTREDRMREAGMELNVLSALHPAVRTHPETGSKALYVNIAHTTHFEDWTEQESKSLLEFLFQHQVRPEFTCRFRWDKNSLAFWDNRCVQHNPVNDYQGFRRIMHRVTIAGDKPF
;
A
#
# COMPACT_ATOMS: atom_id res chain seq x y z
N MET A 1 11.69 32.87 -4.87
CA MET A 1 10.58 31.90 -4.83
C MET A 1 11.10 30.65 -4.14
N PRO A 2 10.52 30.20 -3.03
CA PRO A 2 10.98 28.94 -2.44
C PRO A 2 10.65 27.82 -3.43
N SER A 3 11.70 27.17 -3.92
CA SER A 3 11.63 25.90 -4.62
C SER A 3 10.86 24.91 -3.74
N LEU A 4 9.96 24.09 -4.33
CA LEU A 4 9.39 22.91 -3.70
C LEU A 4 10.50 21.87 -3.49
N VAL A 5 11.52 22.22 -2.69
CA VAL A 5 12.60 21.34 -2.33
C VAL A 5 12.00 20.29 -1.39
N GLY A 6 12.04 19.03 -1.79
CA GLY A 6 11.82 17.93 -0.90
C GLY A 6 10.42 17.33 -0.85
N SER A 7 9.61 17.39 -1.91
CA SER A 7 8.33 16.65 -1.95
C SER A 7 8.47 15.46 -2.87
N GLU A 8 8.81 14.31 -2.31
CA GLU A 8 8.94 13.07 -3.06
C GLU A 8 7.84 12.07 -2.73
N MET A 9 7.60 11.13 -3.64
CA MET A 9 6.74 9.99 -3.46
C MET A 9 7.45 8.74 -3.97
N CYS A 10 7.52 7.72 -3.14
CA CYS A 10 8.00 6.40 -3.54
C CYS A 10 6.83 5.60 -4.12
N ILE A 11 6.98 5.12 -5.34
CA ILE A 11 6.03 4.22 -6.02
C ILE A 11 6.70 2.87 -6.14
N ARG A 12 6.02 1.80 -5.75
CA ARG A 12 6.55 0.44 -5.71
C ARG A 12 5.76 -0.47 -6.62
N ASP A 13 6.47 -1.20 -7.46
CA ASP A 13 5.91 -2.15 -8.41
C ASP A 13 5.58 -3.47 -7.71
N ARG A 14 4.30 -3.81 -7.63
CA ARG A 14 3.82 -5.07 -7.03
C ARG A 14 3.91 -6.26 -7.97
N TYR A 15 3.99 -6.04 -9.29
CA TYR A 15 4.25 -7.10 -10.25
C TYR A 15 5.68 -7.62 -10.08
N MET A 16 6.68 -6.71 -10.10
CA MET A 16 8.07 -7.08 -9.87
C MET A 16 8.27 -7.74 -8.50
N ALA A 17 7.58 -7.24 -7.47
CA ALA A 17 7.62 -7.87 -6.15
C ALA A 17 7.07 -9.30 -6.17
N TYR A 18 6.03 -9.59 -6.95
CA TYR A 18 5.51 -10.95 -7.12
C TYR A 18 6.44 -11.81 -7.98
N GLU A 19 6.88 -11.30 -9.14
CA GLU A 19 7.65 -12.07 -10.12
C GLU A 19 8.99 -12.57 -9.56
N THR A 20 9.60 -11.83 -8.67
CA THR A 20 10.89 -12.16 -8.05
C THR A 20 10.79 -13.10 -6.85
N LEU A 21 9.58 -13.53 -6.44
CA LEU A 21 9.40 -14.58 -5.45
C LEU A 21 9.72 -15.96 -6.04
N SER A 22 10.14 -16.90 -5.18
CA SER A 22 10.30 -18.30 -5.58
C SER A 22 8.97 -18.94 -5.97
N ASP A 23 9.00 -19.95 -6.83
CA ASP A 23 7.80 -20.67 -7.27
C ASP A 23 7.05 -21.32 -6.10
N GLY A 24 7.78 -21.85 -5.12
CA GLY A 24 7.19 -22.41 -3.90
C GLY A 24 6.39 -21.37 -3.12
N LEU A 25 6.94 -20.16 -2.96
CA LEU A 25 6.26 -19.08 -2.26
C LEU A 25 5.08 -18.53 -3.08
N LYS A 26 5.22 -18.38 -4.39
CA LYS A 26 4.12 -18.01 -5.30
C LYS A 26 2.95 -18.98 -5.18
N LYS A 27 3.24 -20.28 -5.14
CA LYS A 27 2.23 -21.33 -4.96
C LYS A 27 1.51 -21.18 -3.60
N THR A 28 2.25 -21.04 -2.51
CA THR A 28 1.68 -20.84 -1.18
C THR A 28 0.79 -19.60 -1.14
N LEU A 29 1.29 -18.46 -1.64
CA LEU A 29 0.57 -17.19 -1.60
C LEU A 29 -0.70 -17.18 -2.48
N SER A 30 -0.75 -17.99 -3.52
CA SER A 30 -1.94 -18.08 -4.39
C SER A 30 -3.17 -18.67 -3.70
N GLU A 31 -2.98 -19.36 -2.60
CA GLU A 31 -4.04 -19.97 -1.79
C GLU A 31 -4.40 -19.13 -0.55
N LEU A 32 -3.63 -18.07 -0.26
CA LEU A 32 -3.82 -17.26 0.94
C LEU A 32 -4.71 -16.04 0.69
N VAL A 33 -5.60 -15.80 1.62
CA VAL A 33 -6.45 -14.61 1.71
C VAL A 33 -5.96 -13.76 2.86
N ALA A 34 -5.71 -12.48 2.61
CA ALA A 34 -5.22 -11.53 3.61
C ALA A 34 -6.37 -10.75 4.23
N VAL A 35 -6.40 -10.69 5.55
CA VAL A 35 -7.31 -9.84 6.32
C VAL A 35 -6.72 -8.43 6.39
N ASN A 36 -7.46 -7.45 5.87
CA ASN A 36 -7.07 -6.06 5.84
C ASN A 36 -8.00 -5.22 6.72
N THR A 37 -7.44 -4.29 7.46
CA THR A 37 -8.20 -3.37 8.32
C THR A 37 -7.83 -1.92 8.05
N SER A 38 -8.78 -1.00 8.27
CA SER A 38 -8.55 0.44 8.24
C SER A 38 -7.96 1.00 9.54
N SER A 39 -7.91 0.20 10.62
CA SER A 39 -7.55 0.63 11.97
C SER A 39 -6.20 0.13 12.45
N LYS A 40 -5.29 -0.25 11.54
CA LYS A 40 -3.95 -0.70 11.95
C LYS A 40 -3.19 0.44 12.64
N PRO A 41 -2.79 0.29 13.94
CA PRO A 41 -2.31 1.41 14.76
C PRO A 41 -1.04 2.08 14.23
N GLU A 42 -0.18 1.34 13.56
CA GLU A 42 1.11 1.83 13.06
C GLU A 42 0.98 2.85 11.91
N VAL A 43 -0.20 2.92 11.28
CA VAL A 43 -0.42 3.75 10.10
C VAL A 43 -1.58 4.73 10.27
N SER A 44 -2.51 4.43 11.16
CA SER A 44 -3.76 5.20 11.29
C SER A 44 -3.71 6.30 12.34
N MET A 45 -2.69 6.39 13.19
CA MET A 45 -2.64 7.41 14.25
C MET A 45 -2.94 8.83 13.73
N THR A 46 -2.33 9.23 12.63
CA THR A 46 -2.58 10.55 12.03
C THR A 46 -3.97 10.71 11.40
N ARG A 47 -4.59 9.62 10.95
CA ARG A 47 -5.94 9.64 10.39
C ARG A 47 -6.98 9.61 11.51
N GLU A 48 -6.77 8.78 12.51
CA GLU A 48 -7.63 8.68 13.68
C GLU A 48 -7.64 9.98 14.48
N ASP A 49 -6.49 10.61 14.68
CA ASP A 49 -6.40 11.91 15.34
C ASP A 49 -7.22 12.97 14.59
N ARG A 50 -7.09 13.06 13.28
CA ARG A 50 -7.88 14.00 12.46
C ARG A 50 -9.38 13.71 12.48
N MET A 51 -9.77 12.43 12.49
CA MET A 51 -11.19 12.05 12.54
C MET A 51 -11.76 12.32 13.94
N ARG A 52 -10.98 12.10 14.99
CA ARG A 52 -11.33 12.44 16.36
C ARG A 52 -11.49 13.95 16.56
N GLU A 53 -10.55 14.73 16.04
CA GLU A 53 -10.63 16.20 16.01
C GLU A 53 -11.84 16.71 15.22
N ALA A 54 -12.26 15.99 14.15
CA ALA A 54 -13.43 16.30 13.36
C ALA A 54 -14.76 15.79 13.97
N GLY A 55 -14.72 15.13 15.15
CA GLY A 55 -15.93 14.58 15.80
C GLY A 55 -16.59 13.44 15.02
N MET A 56 -15.83 12.74 14.16
CA MET A 56 -16.35 11.64 13.33
C MET A 56 -16.18 10.31 14.06
N GLU A 57 -17.22 9.45 14.00
CA GLU A 57 -17.12 8.08 14.48
C GLU A 57 -16.14 7.27 13.61
N LEU A 58 -15.26 6.53 14.29
CA LEU A 58 -14.31 5.62 13.66
C LEU A 58 -15.01 4.30 13.35
N ASN A 59 -15.48 4.14 12.14
CA ASN A 59 -15.91 2.84 11.66
C ASN A 59 -14.68 2.04 11.20
N VAL A 60 -14.29 1.03 11.97
CA VAL A 60 -13.26 0.08 11.56
C VAL A 60 -13.82 -0.79 10.45
N LEU A 61 -13.24 -0.62 9.26
CA LEU A 61 -13.56 -1.45 8.12
C LEU A 61 -12.57 -2.61 8.03
N SER A 62 -13.09 -3.81 7.85
CA SER A 62 -12.30 -5.01 7.56
C SER A 62 -12.74 -5.59 6.23
N ALA A 63 -11.77 -6.10 5.45
CA ALA A 63 -12.02 -6.73 4.16
C ALA A 63 -11.03 -7.86 3.90
N LEU A 64 -11.52 -8.89 3.23
CA LEU A 64 -10.72 -10.02 2.75
C LEU A 64 -10.25 -9.74 1.33
N HIS A 65 -8.95 -9.87 1.10
CA HIS A 65 -8.33 -9.70 -0.21
C HIS A 65 -7.37 -10.85 -0.49
N PRO A 66 -7.25 -11.34 -1.74
CA PRO A 66 -6.23 -12.34 -2.06
C PRO A 66 -4.84 -11.79 -1.75
N ALA A 67 -3.94 -12.61 -1.24
CA ALA A 67 -2.54 -12.22 -1.02
C ALA A 67 -1.83 -11.92 -2.35
N VAL A 68 -2.27 -12.55 -3.43
CA VAL A 68 -1.86 -12.32 -4.82
C VAL A 68 -3.07 -11.93 -5.64
N ARG A 69 -3.12 -10.69 -6.07
CA ARG A 69 -4.21 -10.17 -6.91
C ARG A 69 -3.90 -10.36 -8.38
N THR A 70 -4.91 -10.78 -9.15
CA THR A 70 -4.85 -10.74 -10.62
C THR A 70 -5.38 -9.38 -11.11
N HIS A 71 -4.65 -8.74 -12.00
CA HIS A 71 -5.11 -7.49 -12.61
C HIS A 71 -6.17 -7.80 -13.68
N PRO A 72 -7.37 -7.20 -13.62
CA PRO A 72 -8.51 -7.62 -14.45
C PRO A 72 -8.32 -7.38 -15.95
N GLU A 73 -7.50 -6.40 -16.33
CA GLU A 73 -7.28 -6.03 -17.73
C GLU A 73 -6.06 -6.73 -18.34
N THR A 74 -5.00 -6.93 -17.55
CA THR A 74 -3.73 -7.49 -18.06
C THR A 74 -3.54 -8.96 -17.75
N GLY A 75 -4.27 -9.51 -16.77
CA GLY A 75 -4.07 -10.85 -16.25
C GLY A 75 -2.80 -11.02 -15.41
N SER A 76 -1.99 -9.97 -15.26
CA SER A 76 -0.76 -10.02 -14.48
C SER A 76 -1.02 -10.15 -13.00
N LYS A 77 -0.16 -10.90 -12.29
CA LYS A 77 -0.27 -11.11 -10.85
C LYS A 77 0.57 -10.12 -10.08
N ALA A 78 -0.01 -9.55 -9.03
CA ALA A 78 0.61 -8.58 -8.15
C ALA A 78 0.58 -9.05 -6.69
N LEU A 79 1.68 -8.87 -5.96
CA LEU A 79 1.70 -9.13 -4.52
C LEU A 79 0.82 -8.08 -3.80
N TYR A 80 -0.27 -8.51 -3.14
CA TYR A 80 -1.33 -7.60 -2.70
C TYR A 80 -1.44 -7.40 -1.18
N VAL A 81 -0.49 -7.90 -0.41
CA VAL A 81 -0.37 -7.58 1.02
C VAL A 81 0.19 -6.17 1.22
N ASN A 82 -0.18 -5.52 2.33
CA ASN A 82 0.21 -4.13 2.59
C ASN A 82 0.47 -3.92 4.09
N ILE A 83 1.64 -3.39 4.43
CA ILE A 83 2.02 -3.12 5.83
C ILE A 83 1.03 -2.21 6.54
N ALA A 84 0.39 -1.28 5.79
CA ALA A 84 -0.56 -0.32 6.35
C ALA A 84 -1.94 -0.91 6.69
N HIS A 85 -2.28 -2.06 6.12
CA HIS A 85 -3.64 -2.59 6.23
C HIS A 85 -3.69 -4.07 6.60
N THR A 86 -2.77 -4.91 6.09
CA THR A 86 -2.80 -6.36 6.30
C THR A 86 -2.36 -6.71 7.71
N THR A 87 -3.20 -7.44 8.44
CA THR A 87 -2.96 -7.90 9.82
C THR A 87 -2.50 -9.35 9.87
N HIS A 88 -3.19 -10.25 9.19
CA HIS A 88 -2.92 -11.69 9.17
C HIS A 88 -3.54 -12.33 7.92
N PHE A 89 -3.31 -13.60 7.73
CA PHE A 89 -4.02 -14.40 6.73
C PHE A 89 -5.29 -15.01 7.34
N GLU A 90 -6.34 -15.14 6.54
CA GLU A 90 -7.59 -15.79 6.95
C GLU A 90 -7.29 -17.19 7.49
N ASP A 91 -7.95 -17.58 8.57
CA ASP A 91 -7.78 -18.83 9.31
C ASP A 91 -6.39 -19.00 9.99
N TRP A 92 -5.51 -18.00 9.91
CA TRP A 92 -4.24 -17.97 10.65
C TRP A 92 -4.33 -16.97 11.81
N THR A 93 -3.59 -17.25 12.88
CA THR A 93 -3.37 -16.26 13.93
C THR A 93 -2.43 -15.16 13.43
N GLU A 94 -2.48 -13.98 14.08
CA GLU A 94 -1.52 -12.90 13.80
C GLU A 94 -0.07 -13.35 14.04
N GLN A 95 0.16 -14.17 15.07
CA GLN A 95 1.49 -14.69 15.39
C GLN A 95 2.03 -15.63 14.29
N GLU A 96 1.20 -16.52 13.75
CA GLU A 96 1.59 -17.42 12.65
C GLU A 96 1.85 -16.65 11.36
N SER A 97 1.05 -15.62 11.09
CA SER A 97 1.17 -14.79 9.89
C SER A 97 2.39 -13.87 9.91
N LYS A 98 2.86 -13.50 11.10
CA LYS A 98 3.84 -12.41 11.31
C LYS A 98 5.10 -12.58 10.50
N SER A 99 5.76 -13.72 10.59
CA SER A 99 7.07 -13.94 9.93
C SER A 99 6.96 -13.87 8.40
N LEU A 100 5.89 -14.43 7.84
CA LEU A 100 5.65 -14.39 6.39
C LEU A 100 5.31 -12.97 5.94
N LEU A 101 4.45 -12.27 6.65
CA LEU A 101 4.08 -10.88 6.34
C LEU A 101 5.27 -9.94 6.45
N GLU A 102 6.11 -10.07 7.48
CA GLU A 102 7.33 -9.27 7.64
C GLU A 102 8.28 -9.45 6.44
N PHE A 103 8.51 -10.70 6.04
CA PHE A 103 9.30 -10.98 4.83
C PHE A 103 8.70 -10.30 3.60
N LEU A 104 7.39 -10.44 3.35
CA LEU A 104 6.72 -9.87 2.20
C LEU A 104 6.73 -8.34 2.21
N PHE A 105 6.55 -7.72 3.36
CA PHE A 105 6.62 -6.26 3.51
C PHE A 105 8.01 -5.72 3.22
N GLN A 106 9.08 -6.40 3.69
CA GLN A 106 10.45 -6.03 3.39
C GLN A 106 10.80 -6.27 1.92
N HIS A 107 10.33 -7.38 1.36
CA HIS A 107 10.55 -7.70 -0.04
C HIS A 107 9.95 -6.64 -0.98
N GLN A 108 8.74 -6.17 -0.73
CA GLN A 108 8.06 -5.16 -1.56
C GLN A 108 8.73 -3.78 -1.58
N VAL A 109 9.54 -3.46 -0.58
CA VAL A 109 10.18 -2.14 -0.47
C VAL A 109 11.61 -2.10 -0.98
N ARG A 110 12.06 -3.17 -1.61
CA ARG A 110 13.41 -3.24 -2.20
C ARG A 110 13.60 -2.12 -3.23
N PRO A 111 14.81 -1.53 -3.29
CA PRO A 111 15.11 -0.44 -4.23
C PRO A 111 14.82 -0.80 -5.69
N GLU A 112 15.03 -2.06 -6.07
CA GLU A 112 14.84 -2.57 -7.44
C GLU A 112 13.39 -2.45 -7.94
N PHE A 113 12.42 -2.39 -7.01
CA PHE A 113 11.00 -2.28 -7.31
C PHE A 113 10.46 -0.86 -7.09
N THR A 114 11.34 0.09 -6.72
CA THR A 114 10.93 1.41 -6.27
C THR A 114 11.34 2.49 -7.27
N CYS A 115 10.37 3.29 -7.69
CA CYS A 115 10.59 4.54 -8.41
C CYS A 115 10.32 5.71 -7.47
N ARG A 116 11.16 6.76 -7.52
CA ARG A 116 10.92 8.02 -6.82
C ARG A 116 10.38 9.05 -7.79
N PHE A 117 9.23 9.62 -7.44
CA PHE A 117 8.62 10.72 -8.16
C PHE A 117 8.81 12.01 -7.34
N ARG A 118 9.46 13.01 -7.94
CA ARG A 118 9.62 14.32 -7.35
C ARG A 118 8.52 15.27 -7.84
N TRP A 119 7.86 15.90 -6.90
CA TRP A 119 6.79 16.84 -7.21
C TRP A 119 7.35 18.24 -7.52
N ASP A 120 6.89 18.79 -8.63
CA ASP A 120 7.05 20.20 -8.98
C ASP A 120 5.67 20.88 -9.02
N LYS A 121 5.66 22.21 -9.07
CA LYS A 121 4.42 22.97 -9.23
C LYS A 121 3.73 22.53 -10.55
N ASN A 122 2.44 22.22 -10.46
CA ASN A 122 1.62 21.71 -11.57
C ASN A 122 1.98 20.29 -12.05
N SER A 123 2.76 19.53 -11.30
CA SER A 123 2.93 18.10 -11.60
C SER A 123 1.61 17.36 -11.43
N LEU A 124 1.34 16.43 -12.35
CA LEU A 124 0.28 15.45 -12.27
C LEU A 124 0.91 14.05 -12.24
N ALA A 125 0.54 13.25 -11.25
CA ALA A 125 0.90 11.84 -11.19
C ALA A 125 -0.37 11.00 -11.27
N PHE A 126 -0.33 9.98 -12.12
CA PHE A 126 -1.40 9.02 -12.29
C PHE A 126 -0.82 7.61 -12.13
N TRP A 127 -1.43 6.80 -11.27
CA TRP A 127 -1.00 5.42 -11.04
C TRP A 127 -2.17 4.51 -10.75
N ASP A 128 -1.98 3.22 -11.00
CA ASP A 128 -2.96 2.20 -10.75
C ASP A 128 -2.73 1.54 -9.37
N ASN A 129 -3.63 1.78 -8.42
CA ASN A 129 -3.56 1.18 -7.08
C ASN A 129 -3.71 -0.35 -7.08
N ARG A 130 -4.15 -0.94 -8.18
CA ARG A 130 -4.30 -2.39 -8.31
C ARG A 130 -2.96 -3.10 -8.38
N CYS A 131 -1.93 -2.44 -8.92
CA CYS A 131 -0.60 -3.02 -9.15
C CYS A 131 0.57 -2.23 -8.57
N VAL A 132 0.33 -1.05 -8.00
CA VAL A 132 1.38 -0.30 -7.33
C VAL A 132 1.02 0.05 -5.88
N GLN A 133 2.05 0.33 -5.11
CA GLN A 133 1.98 0.87 -3.76
C GLN A 133 2.71 2.20 -3.73
N HIS A 134 2.15 3.20 -3.07
CA HIS A 134 2.80 4.50 -2.94
C HIS A 134 3.01 4.87 -1.48
N ASN A 135 4.09 5.59 -1.22
CA ASN A 135 4.41 6.13 0.09
C ASN A 135 4.86 7.58 -0.07
N PRO A 136 4.09 8.56 0.42
CA PRO A 136 4.53 9.94 0.45
C PRO A 136 5.72 10.08 1.41
N VAL A 137 6.80 10.66 0.91
CA VAL A 137 7.95 10.98 1.76
C VAL A 137 7.64 12.27 2.51
N ASN A 138 7.83 12.24 3.84
CA ASN A 138 7.61 13.43 4.69
C ASN A 138 8.92 14.23 4.81
N ASP A 139 9.33 14.83 3.70
CA ASP A 139 10.62 15.55 3.54
C ASP A 139 10.43 17.06 3.33
N TYR A 140 9.24 17.60 3.64
CA TYR A 140 8.85 19.00 3.44
C TYR A 140 8.60 19.75 4.75
N GLN A 141 9.28 19.39 5.81
CA GLN A 141 9.12 20.02 7.13
C GLN A 141 9.37 21.52 7.04
N GLY A 142 8.44 22.32 7.61
CA GLY A 142 8.48 23.79 7.56
C GLY A 142 7.91 24.40 6.29
N PHE A 143 7.51 23.63 5.30
CA PHE A 143 6.92 24.11 4.04
C PHE A 143 5.45 23.70 3.91
N ARG A 144 4.62 24.58 3.37
CA ARG A 144 3.24 24.28 3.06
C ARG A 144 3.15 23.44 1.79
N ARG A 145 2.56 22.25 1.90
CA ARG A 145 2.25 21.36 0.76
C ARG A 145 0.73 21.26 0.59
N ILE A 146 0.24 21.56 -0.61
CA ILE A 146 -1.16 21.38 -0.97
C ILE A 146 -1.21 20.40 -2.15
N MET A 147 -1.98 19.33 -1.99
CA MET A 147 -2.17 18.29 -2.99
C MET A 147 -3.67 18.07 -3.19
N HIS A 148 -4.08 17.87 -4.42
CA HIS A 148 -5.43 17.43 -4.76
C HIS A 148 -5.36 15.97 -5.23
N ARG A 149 -6.32 15.14 -4.80
CA ARG A 149 -6.40 13.75 -5.19
C ARG A 149 -7.82 13.42 -5.65
N VAL A 150 -7.91 12.75 -6.79
CA VAL A 150 -9.12 12.10 -7.27
C VAL A 150 -8.86 10.60 -7.32
N THR A 151 -9.79 9.80 -6.88
CA THR A 151 -9.70 8.33 -6.94
C THR A 151 -10.85 7.81 -7.78
N ILE A 152 -10.55 6.99 -8.77
CA ILE A 152 -11.52 6.30 -9.60
C ILE A 152 -11.93 5.01 -8.87
N ALA A 153 -13.22 4.71 -8.81
CA ALA A 153 -13.71 3.47 -8.25
C ALA A 153 -13.21 2.28 -9.09
N GLY A 154 -12.81 1.23 -8.40
CA GLY A 154 -12.31 -0.01 -9.01
C GLY A 154 -13.19 -1.22 -8.68
N ASP A 155 -12.74 -2.37 -9.14
CA ASP A 155 -13.33 -3.68 -8.92
C ASP A 155 -12.88 -4.29 -7.57
N LYS A 156 -13.64 -5.29 -7.12
CA LYS A 156 -13.22 -6.12 -5.98
C LYS A 156 -11.99 -6.92 -6.36
N PRO A 157 -10.94 -6.97 -5.52
CA PRO A 157 -9.75 -7.80 -5.76
C PRO A 157 -10.08 -9.29 -5.88
N PHE A 158 -9.48 -9.99 -6.83
CA PHE A 158 -9.58 -11.44 -7.02
C PHE A 158 -8.22 -12.02 -7.43
#